data_7441d6b087baa66ae0444fc6c1321d3e
#
_entry.id   7441d6b087baa66ae0444fc6c1321d3e
#
_cell.length_a   1.000
_cell.length_b   1.000
_cell.length_c   1.000
_cell.angle_alpha   90.00
_cell.angle_beta   90.00
_cell.angle_gamma   90.00
#
_symmetry.space_group_name_H-M   'P 1'
#
loop_
_entity.id
_entity.type
_entity.pdbx_description
1 polymer ?
#
loop_
_entity_poly.entity_id
_entity_poly.type
_entity_poly.pdbx_seq_one_letter_code
_entity_poly.pdbx_strand_id
1 'polypeptide(L)'
;MKKSGVLVLVTGLLLLGGCASKQATTEQTQQYEDPKDPLESLNRTMWDFNYEILDEYILRPTAVAYVDYMPQIARTGLLNMAENLEEPSNSLNNLLQGKLDGTFTSLGRFLLNSTVGILGLIDVASEIGLEPEEEEFGEVLGKWGVGTGPYLMVPALGPTDVRSSVGDFVDTSYSPIDALNFYVGFFRVGIKALEGRASLIQQEQQLNSSADPYAFVKSAYFQNLEFKVKDGVIEKTEEEEALEDDIDAFLDDL
;
A
#
# COMPACT_ATOMS: atom_id res chain seq x y z
N MET A 1 15.95 22.42 25.27
CA MET A 1 16.62 21.23 25.79
C MET A 1 15.70 20.02 25.72
N LYS A 2 15.34 19.50 24.53
CA LYS A 2 14.50 18.27 24.36
C LYS A 2 14.86 17.43 23.12
N LYS A 3 16.00 17.68 22.47
CA LYS A 3 16.43 16.92 21.28
C LYS A 3 17.39 15.75 21.56
N SER A 4 17.85 15.58 22.79
CA SER A 4 18.81 14.52 23.16
C SER A 4 18.17 13.17 23.51
N GLY A 5 16.86 13.10 23.78
CA GLY A 5 16.19 11.87 24.18
C GLY A 5 15.91 10.88 23.03
N VAL A 6 15.63 11.41 21.83
CA VAL A 6 15.30 10.57 20.66
C VAL A 6 16.55 9.89 20.08
N LEU A 7 17.70 10.57 20.14
CA LEU A 7 18.97 10.02 19.64
C LEU A 7 19.45 8.82 20.49
N VAL A 8 19.17 8.82 21.80
CA VAL A 8 19.54 7.72 22.71
C VAL A 8 18.67 6.48 22.48
N LEU A 9 17.41 6.67 22.08
CA LEU A 9 16.49 5.54 21.83
C LEU A 9 16.86 4.79 20.52
N VAL A 10 17.26 5.51 19.48
CA VAL A 10 17.68 4.91 18.20
C VAL A 10 19.04 4.21 18.33
N THR A 11 19.94 4.76 19.15
CA THR A 11 21.26 4.12 19.38
C THR A 11 21.14 2.87 20.27
N GLY A 12 20.15 2.79 21.14
CA GLY A 12 19.90 1.63 22.02
C GLY A 12 19.38 0.39 21.27
N LEU A 13 18.62 0.58 20.16
CA LEU A 13 18.12 -0.54 19.35
C LEU A 13 19.21 -1.20 18.48
N LEU A 14 20.31 -0.50 18.19
CA LEU A 14 21.40 -1.03 17.34
C LEU A 14 22.39 -1.92 18.09
N LEU A 15 22.31 -2.03 19.42
CA LEU A 15 23.27 -2.79 20.23
C LEU A 15 22.77 -4.17 20.70
N LEU A 16 21.55 -4.60 20.32
CA LEU A 16 20.99 -5.92 20.69
C LEU A 16 21.26 -7.03 19.66
N GLY A 17 22.11 -6.79 18.66
CA GLY A 17 22.56 -7.77 17.69
C GLY A 17 23.65 -8.70 18.26
N GLY A 18 23.39 -9.43 19.33
CA GLY A 18 24.30 -10.40 19.93
C GLY A 18 24.09 -11.81 19.39
N CYS A 19 25.08 -12.30 18.70
CA CYS A 19 25.35 -13.65 18.18
C CYS A 19 24.61 -14.83 18.85
N ALA A 20 23.74 -15.47 18.08
CA ALA A 20 23.42 -16.88 18.30
C ALA A 20 23.83 -17.66 17.05
N SER A 21 25.09 -18.09 16.98
CA SER A 21 25.55 -19.07 16.01
C SER A 21 25.05 -20.46 16.42
N LYS A 22 23.94 -20.93 15.87
CA LYS A 22 23.63 -22.35 15.80
C LYS A 22 24.36 -22.93 14.59
N GLN A 23 25.31 -23.82 14.82
CA GLN A 23 25.83 -24.68 13.78
C GLN A 23 24.68 -25.53 13.22
N ALA A 24 24.23 -25.19 12.04
CA ALA A 24 23.33 -26.01 11.24
C ALA A 24 24.20 -26.91 10.36
N THR A 25 23.95 -28.18 10.46
CA THR A 25 24.47 -29.27 9.63
C THR A 25 24.25 -28.98 8.16
N THR A 26 25.31 -29.04 7.37
CA THR A 26 25.38 -28.72 5.95
C THR A 26 24.59 -29.74 5.15
N GLU A 27 23.35 -29.49 4.86
CA GLU A 27 22.73 -29.89 3.61
C GLU A 27 22.67 -28.63 2.72
N GLN A 28 23.49 -28.62 1.67
CA GLN A 28 23.48 -27.57 0.66
C GLN A 28 22.21 -27.72 -0.20
N THR A 29 21.08 -27.31 0.34
CA THR A 29 20.00 -26.78 -0.48
C THR A 29 20.54 -25.45 -0.99
N GLN A 30 20.71 -25.31 -2.30
CA GLN A 30 20.93 -24.01 -2.92
C GLN A 30 19.72 -23.16 -2.53
N GLN A 31 19.89 -22.32 -1.53
CA GLN A 31 18.89 -21.38 -1.10
C GLN A 31 18.81 -20.38 -2.26
N TYR A 32 17.73 -20.46 -3.02
CA TYR A 32 17.44 -19.47 -4.07
C TYR A 32 17.21 -18.14 -3.32
N GLU A 33 18.23 -17.30 -3.34
CA GLU A 33 18.12 -15.95 -2.80
C GLU A 33 17.32 -15.10 -3.81
N ASP A 34 16.10 -14.68 -3.43
CA ASP A 34 15.30 -13.77 -4.23
C ASP A 34 15.97 -12.38 -4.23
N PRO A 35 16.46 -11.87 -5.38
CA PRO A 35 17.11 -10.57 -5.44
C PRO A 35 16.22 -9.41 -5.00
N LYS A 36 14.90 -9.58 -5.06
CA LYS A 36 13.93 -8.58 -4.58
C LYS A 36 13.73 -8.62 -3.06
N ASP A 37 14.15 -9.72 -2.40
CA ASP A 37 13.95 -9.93 -0.97
C ASP A 37 15.21 -10.42 -0.25
N PRO A 38 16.29 -9.64 -0.28
CA PRO A 38 17.58 -10.03 0.35
C PRO A 38 17.49 -10.10 1.88
N LEU A 39 16.41 -9.59 2.46
CA LEU A 39 16.16 -9.59 3.91
C LEU A 39 15.03 -10.57 4.30
N GLU A 40 14.78 -11.62 3.51
CA GLU A 40 13.65 -12.53 3.67
C GLU A 40 13.52 -13.08 5.12
N SER A 41 14.61 -13.46 5.77
CA SER A 41 14.54 -13.99 7.14
C SER A 41 14.04 -12.95 8.16
N LEU A 42 14.43 -11.68 8.00
CA LEU A 42 13.93 -10.58 8.80
C LEU A 42 12.47 -10.24 8.44
N ASN A 43 12.18 -10.16 7.16
CA ASN A 43 10.84 -9.86 6.65
C ASN A 43 9.82 -10.93 7.09
N ARG A 44 10.18 -12.21 7.10
CA ARG A 44 9.33 -13.28 7.64
C ARG A 44 9.10 -13.14 9.13
N THR A 45 10.10 -12.76 9.92
CA THR A 45 9.91 -12.48 11.35
C THR A 45 8.95 -11.32 11.60
N MET A 46 9.03 -10.27 10.77
CA MET A 46 8.11 -9.13 10.85
C MET A 46 6.71 -9.48 10.32
N TRP A 47 6.62 -10.37 9.33
CA TRP A 47 5.37 -10.95 8.88
C TRP A 47 4.68 -11.73 10.00
N ASP A 48 5.38 -12.62 10.69
CA ASP A 48 4.83 -13.40 11.81
C ASP A 48 4.30 -12.46 12.90
N PHE A 49 5.07 -11.41 13.23
CA PHE A 49 4.60 -10.38 14.16
C PHE A 49 3.33 -9.66 13.68
N ASN A 50 3.30 -9.23 12.41
CA ASN A 50 2.17 -8.49 11.85
C ASN A 50 0.93 -9.39 11.73
N TYR A 51 1.09 -10.62 11.28
CA TYR A 51 -0.02 -11.51 10.95
C TYR A 51 -0.50 -12.30 12.18
N GLU A 52 0.42 -12.98 12.90
CA GLU A 52 0.04 -13.84 14.01
C GLU A 52 -0.25 -13.09 15.32
N ILE A 53 0.33 -11.88 15.49
CA ILE A 53 0.15 -11.12 16.72
C ILE A 53 -0.72 -9.89 16.49
N LEU A 54 -0.29 -8.99 15.61
CA LEU A 54 -0.96 -7.70 15.46
C LEU A 54 -2.33 -7.84 14.77
N ASP A 55 -2.41 -8.61 13.70
CA ASP A 55 -3.67 -8.83 12.99
C ASP A 55 -4.62 -9.69 13.81
N GLU A 56 -4.18 -10.86 14.26
CA GLU A 56 -5.06 -11.80 14.95
C GLU A 56 -5.68 -11.21 16.23
N TYR A 57 -4.89 -10.48 17.03
CA TYR A 57 -5.35 -9.99 18.33
C TYR A 57 -5.85 -8.55 18.34
N ILE A 58 -5.51 -7.75 17.34
CA ILE A 58 -5.84 -6.31 17.32
C ILE A 58 -6.59 -5.89 16.06
N LEU A 59 -5.97 -6.02 14.86
CA LEU A 59 -6.55 -5.43 13.65
C LEU A 59 -7.81 -6.15 13.20
N ARG A 60 -7.78 -7.46 13.12
CA ARG A 60 -8.91 -8.27 12.70
C ARG A 60 -10.12 -8.12 13.64
N PRO A 61 -10.02 -8.30 14.97
CA PRO A 61 -11.16 -8.11 15.84
C PRO A 61 -11.68 -6.66 15.82
N THR A 62 -10.80 -5.66 15.68
CA THR A 62 -11.21 -4.26 15.57
C THR A 62 -11.93 -4.01 14.24
N ALA A 63 -11.44 -4.54 13.12
CA ALA A 63 -12.09 -4.41 11.81
C ALA A 63 -13.45 -5.13 11.76
N VAL A 64 -13.57 -6.30 12.37
CA VAL A 64 -14.86 -7.00 12.50
C VAL A 64 -15.85 -6.17 13.33
N ALA A 65 -15.43 -5.68 14.49
CA ALA A 65 -16.27 -4.82 15.31
C ALA A 65 -16.67 -3.52 14.58
N TYR A 66 -15.75 -2.93 13.84
CA TYR A 66 -16.00 -1.74 13.02
C TYR A 66 -17.07 -2.00 11.96
N VAL A 67 -17.02 -3.15 11.27
CA VAL A 67 -18.04 -3.55 10.29
C VAL A 67 -19.39 -3.86 10.95
N ASP A 68 -19.38 -4.55 12.09
CA ASP A 68 -20.60 -5.01 12.75
C ASP A 68 -21.38 -3.86 13.43
N TYR A 69 -20.67 -2.88 14.00
CA TYR A 69 -21.30 -1.82 14.78
C TYR A 69 -21.46 -0.50 14.04
N MET A 70 -20.65 -0.22 13.02
CA MET A 70 -20.73 1.04 12.27
C MET A 70 -21.54 0.85 10.98
N PRO A 71 -22.63 1.61 10.78
CA PRO A 71 -23.41 1.57 9.54
C PRO A 71 -22.54 1.88 8.32
N GLN A 72 -22.78 1.18 7.22
CA GLN A 72 -22.01 1.32 5.98
C GLN A 72 -21.91 2.78 5.51
N ILE A 73 -23.00 3.54 5.58
CA ILE A 73 -23.00 4.96 5.17
C ILE A 73 -22.01 5.79 5.99
N ALA A 74 -21.86 5.50 7.29
CA ALA A 74 -20.89 6.20 8.13
C ALA A 74 -19.46 5.79 7.80
N ARG A 75 -19.23 4.49 7.55
CA ARG A 75 -17.93 3.97 7.14
C ARG A 75 -17.48 4.57 5.81
N THR A 76 -18.35 4.53 4.81
CA THR A 76 -18.11 5.14 3.48
C THR A 76 -17.81 6.65 3.63
N GLY A 77 -18.58 7.39 4.42
CA GLY A 77 -18.31 8.80 4.63
C GLY A 77 -16.97 9.09 5.30
N LEU A 78 -16.55 8.27 6.29
CA LEU A 78 -15.24 8.42 6.91
C LEU A 78 -14.09 8.07 5.96
N LEU A 79 -14.26 7.05 5.11
CA LEU A 79 -13.29 6.70 4.09
C LEU A 79 -13.16 7.81 3.04
N ASN A 80 -14.28 8.29 2.49
CA ASN A 80 -14.30 9.40 1.53
C ASN A 80 -13.59 10.65 2.12
N MET A 81 -13.81 10.93 3.41
CA MET A 81 -13.14 12.03 4.09
C MET A 81 -11.63 11.81 4.17
N ALA A 82 -11.19 10.58 4.47
CA ALA A 82 -9.77 10.23 4.52
C ALA A 82 -9.11 10.36 3.13
N GLU A 83 -9.78 9.87 2.08
CA GLU A 83 -9.33 9.96 0.68
C GLU A 83 -9.32 11.41 0.17
N ASN A 84 -10.33 12.21 0.51
CA ASN A 84 -10.36 13.63 0.14
C ASN A 84 -9.16 14.41 0.70
N LEU A 85 -8.60 13.99 1.83
CA LEU A 85 -7.39 14.60 2.39
C LEU A 85 -6.12 14.23 1.59
N GLU A 86 -6.16 13.20 0.76
CA GLU A 86 -5.06 12.78 -0.13
C GLU A 86 -5.11 13.45 -1.50
N GLU A 87 -6.25 13.99 -1.91
CA GLU A 87 -6.42 14.60 -3.24
C GLU A 87 -5.39 15.69 -3.59
N PRO A 88 -4.95 16.57 -2.65
CA PRO A 88 -3.87 17.53 -2.96
C PRO A 88 -2.53 16.86 -3.28
N SER A 89 -2.22 15.72 -2.63
CA SER A 89 -1.04 14.90 -2.93
C SER A 89 -1.19 14.21 -4.27
N ASN A 90 -2.36 13.59 -4.53
CA ASN A 90 -2.67 12.94 -5.80
C ASN A 90 -2.53 13.94 -6.96
N SER A 91 -3.08 15.16 -6.80
CA SER A 91 -2.96 16.21 -7.82
C SER A 91 -1.49 16.55 -8.13
N LEU A 92 -0.63 16.68 -7.11
CA LEU A 92 0.78 16.96 -7.31
C LEU A 92 1.52 15.78 -7.95
N ASN A 93 1.23 14.56 -7.53
CA ASN A 93 1.87 13.35 -8.07
C ASN A 93 1.45 13.10 -9.53
N ASN A 94 0.19 13.33 -9.87
CA ASN A 94 -0.30 13.35 -11.25
C ASN A 94 0.45 14.39 -12.10
N LEU A 95 0.63 15.61 -11.58
CA LEU A 95 1.37 16.67 -12.27
C LEU A 95 2.83 16.27 -12.52
N LEU A 96 3.50 15.67 -11.53
CA LEU A 96 4.89 15.22 -11.62
C LEU A 96 5.07 14.07 -12.62
N GLN A 97 4.02 13.31 -12.89
CA GLN A 97 3.98 12.28 -13.93
C GLN A 97 3.56 12.82 -15.31
N GLY A 98 3.15 14.10 -15.39
CA GLY A 98 2.67 14.73 -16.63
C GLY A 98 1.21 14.41 -16.96
N LYS A 99 0.44 13.86 -16.02
CA LYS A 99 -0.98 13.51 -16.16
C LYS A 99 -1.84 14.73 -15.84
N LEU A 100 -2.04 15.64 -16.81
CA LEU A 100 -2.77 16.89 -16.58
C LEU A 100 -4.24 16.64 -16.23
N ASP A 101 -4.88 15.65 -16.87
CA ASP A 101 -6.27 15.30 -16.58
C ASP A 101 -6.43 14.85 -15.13
N GLY A 102 -5.59 13.92 -14.64
CA GLY A 102 -5.56 13.48 -13.25
C GLY A 102 -5.27 14.62 -12.27
N THR A 103 -4.32 15.53 -12.64
CA THR A 103 -4.02 16.73 -11.85
C THR A 103 -5.25 17.58 -11.58
N PHE A 104 -6.00 17.91 -12.64
CA PHE A 104 -7.19 18.77 -12.51
C PHE A 104 -8.38 18.01 -11.91
N THR A 105 -8.50 16.70 -12.17
CA THR A 105 -9.51 15.85 -11.57
C THR A 105 -9.34 15.82 -10.05
N SER A 106 -8.15 15.48 -9.53
CA SER A 106 -7.89 15.46 -8.09
C SER A 106 -8.09 16.83 -7.44
N LEU A 107 -7.64 17.92 -8.07
CA LEU A 107 -7.90 19.28 -7.57
C LEU A 107 -9.40 19.60 -7.53
N GLY A 108 -10.14 19.25 -8.57
CA GLY A 108 -11.59 19.42 -8.66
C GLY A 108 -12.34 18.62 -7.59
N ARG A 109 -11.95 17.36 -7.40
CA ARG A 109 -12.47 16.47 -6.34
C ARG A 109 -12.26 17.09 -4.96
N PHE A 110 -11.02 17.50 -4.65
CA PHE A 110 -10.72 18.16 -3.39
C PHE A 110 -11.62 19.36 -3.11
N LEU A 111 -11.79 20.25 -4.08
CA LEU A 111 -12.61 21.46 -3.91
C LEU A 111 -14.10 21.13 -3.75
N LEU A 112 -14.64 20.24 -4.57
CA LEU A 112 -16.05 19.87 -4.53
C LEU A 112 -16.39 19.10 -3.26
N ASN A 113 -15.62 18.08 -2.95
CA ASN A 113 -15.88 17.22 -1.79
C ASN A 113 -15.62 17.96 -0.48
N SER A 114 -14.63 18.86 -0.42
CA SER A 114 -14.40 19.68 0.78
C SER A 114 -15.48 20.73 1.02
N THR A 115 -16.12 21.26 -0.04
CA THR A 115 -17.14 22.33 0.09
C THR A 115 -18.56 21.75 0.08
N VAL A 116 -18.99 21.19 -1.06
CA VAL A 116 -20.34 20.63 -1.22
C VAL A 116 -20.48 19.28 -0.52
N GLY A 117 -19.42 18.47 -0.51
CA GLY A 117 -19.37 17.15 0.10
C GLY A 117 -19.10 17.15 1.61
N ILE A 118 -19.22 18.29 2.29
CA ILE A 118 -19.08 18.44 3.75
C ILE A 118 -17.74 17.86 4.24
N LEU A 119 -16.62 18.51 3.85
CA LEU A 119 -15.26 18.11 4.17
C LEU A 119 -14.89 16.69 3.66
N GLY A 120 -15.52 16.24 2.59
CA GLY A 120 -15.25 14.94 1.98
C GLY A 120 -16.12 13.79 2.50
N LEU A 121 -17.06 14.02 3.43
CA LEU A 121 -17.98 12.96 3.89
C LEU A 121 -18.86 12.41 2.76
N ILE A 122 -19.16 13.23 1.77
CA ILE A 122 -19.93 12.85 0.58
C ILE A 122 -19.05 13.05 -0.64
N ASP A 123 -18.85 12.01 -1.43
CA ASP A 123 -18.12 12.09 -2.69
C ASP A 123 -19.01 12.62 -3.82
N VAL A 124 -19.20 13.94 -3.82
CA VAL A 124 -20.00 14.63 -4.83
C VAL A 124 -19.28 14.65 -6.18
N ALA A 125 -17.96 14.59 -6.18
CA ALA A 125 -17.17 14.64 -7.40
C ALA A 125 -17.40 13.40 -8.28
N SER A 126 -17.44 12.21 -7.71
CA SER A 126 -17.77 10.98 -8.46
C SER A 126 -19.18 11.00 -9.04
N GLU A 127 -20.16 11.61 -8.36
CA GLU A 127 -21.54 11.74 -8.85
C GLU A 127 -21.64 12.58 -10.16
N ILE A 128 -20.65 13.42 -10.44
CA ILE A 128 -20.57 14.22 -11.66
C ILE A 128 -19.53 13.71 -12.66
N GLY A 129 -18.96 12.51 -12.41
CA GLY A 129 -18.04 11.84 -13.32
C GLY A 129 -16.57 12.22 -13.16
N LEU A 130 -16.18 12.83 -12.03
CA LEU A 130 -14.78 13.00 -11.66
C LEU A 130 -14.34 11.81 -10.82
N GLU A 131 -13.86 10.76 -11.47
CA GLU A 131 -13.39 9.55 -10.79
C GLU A 131 -12.05 9.78 -10.04
N PRO A 132 -11.76 9.02 -8.97
CA PRO A 132 -10.49 9.12 -8.25
C PRO A 132 -9.28 8.78 -9.15
N GLU A 133 -8.25 9.63 -9.09
CA GLU A 133 -6.96 9.46 -9.78
C GLU A 133 -5.86 9.43 -8.71
N GLU A 134 -5.81 8.27 -8.00
CA GLU A 134 -4.87 8.08 -6.89
C GLU A 134 -3.45 7.89 -7.40
N GLU A 135 -2.52 8.70 -6.90
CA GLU A 135 -1.11 8.65 -7.24
C GLU A 135 -0.22 8.91 -6.03
N GLU A 136 0.75 8.05 -5.83
CA GLU A 136 1.75 8.16 -4.78
C GLU A 136 3.11 8.60 -5.35
N PHE A 137 3.93 9.29 -4.56
CA PHE A 137 5.26 9.71 -5.04
C PHE A 137 6.18 8.51 -5.36
N GLY A 138 5.95 7.36 -4.73
CA GLY A 138 6.61 6.11 -5.08
C GLY A 138 6.34 5.68 -6.54
N GLU A 139 5.15 5.95 -7.06
CA GLU A 139 4.77 5.71 -8.45
C GLU A 139 5.42 6.72 -9.40
N VAL A 140 5.48 8.01 -9.00
CA VAL A 140 6.24 9.04 -9.72
C VAL A 140 7.69 8.61 -9.93
N LEU A 141 8.35 8.14 -8.86
CA LEU A 141 9.71 7.62 -8.94
C LEU A 141 9.80 6.40 -9.87
N GLY A 142 8.81 5.51 -9.82
CA GLY A 142 8.72 4.36 -10.74
C GLY A 142 8.61 4.78 -12.20
N LYS A 143 7.74 5.75 -12.49
CA LYS A 143 7.58 6.33 -13.84
C LYS A 143 8.87 7.00 -14.34
N TRP A 144 9.66 7.58 -13.43
CA TRP A 144 10.98 8.14 -13.76
C TRP A 144 12.08 7.08 -13.88
N GLY A 145 11.76 5.79 -13.75
CA GLY A 145 12.67 4.67 -13.93
C GLY A 145 13.46 4.28 -12.68
N VAL A 146 13.07 4.76 -11.50
CA VAL A 146 13.68 4.33 -10.24
C VAL A 146 13.16 2.94 -9.87
N GLY A 147 14.06 1.97 -9.70
CA GLY A 147 13.71 0.61 -9.27
C GLY A 147 13.14 0.58 -7.85
N THR A 148 12.38 -0.46 -7.53
CA THR A 148 11.75 -0.66 -6.20
C THR A 148 12.79 -0.76 -5.08
N GLY A 149 13.96 -1.35 -5.37
CA GLY A 149 14.91 -1.77 -4.35
C GLY A 149 14.40 -3.00 -3.57
N PRO A 150 15.01 -3.30 -2.42
CA PRO A 150 14.63 -4.42 -1.56
C PRO A 150 13.21 -4.32 -1.03
N TYR A 151 12.53 -5.49 -0.97
CA TYR A 151 11.28 -5.66 -0.24
C TYR A 151 11.50 -5.53 1.28
N LEU A 152 10.56 -4.90 1.96
CA LEU A 152 10.56 -4.69 3.39
C LEU A 152 9.19 -5.05 3.98
N MET A 153 9.18 -5.81 5.06
CA MET A 153 8.00 -6.02 5.89
C MET A 153 8.13 -5.15 7.14
N VAL A 154 7.36 -4.06 7.20
CA VAL A 154 7.46 -3.10 8.29
C VAL A 154 6.47 -3.46 9.41
N PRO A 155 6.91 -3.49 10.69
CA PRO A 155 6.00 -3.73 11.82
C PRO A 155 4.84 -2.75 11.82
N ALA A 156 3.63 -3.26 11.92
CA ALA A 156 2.35 -2.54 11.94
C ALA A 156 1.96 -1.80 10.65
N LEU A 157 2.86 -1.64 9.68
CA LEU A 157 2.57 -0.99 8.40
C LEU A 157 2.41 -1.99 7.25
N GLY A 158 2.98 -3.21 7.40
CA GLY A 158 2.85 -4.25 6.39
C GLY A 158 3.92 -4.21 5.30
N PRO A 159 3.63 -4.75 4.09
CA PRO A 159 4.56 -4.84 2.97
C PRO A 159 4.87 -3.47 2.37
N THR A 160 6.14 -3.23 2.08
CA THR A 160 6.62 -2.05 1.37
C THR A 160 7.93 -2.37 0.64
N ASP A 161 8.50 -1.40 -0.05
CA ASP A 161 9.83 -1.43 -0.63
C ASP A 161 10.56 -0.08 -0.39
N VAL A 162 11.83 -0.01 -0.72
CA VAL A 162 12.61 1.22 -0.46
C VAL A 162 12.08 2.42 -1.23
N ARG A 163 11.67 2.24 -2.50
CA ARG A 163 11.12 3.33 -3.32
C ARG A 163 9.81 3.83 -2.76
N SER A 164 8.87 2.93 -2.45
CA SER A 164 7.57 3.27 -1.87
C SER A 164 7.73 3.95 -0.51
N SER A 165 8.59 3.42 0.37
CA SER A 165 8.87 4.05 1.68
C SER A 165 9.44 5.48 1.56
N VAL A 166 10.31 5.73 0.56
CA VAL A 166 10.78 7.09 0.27
C VAL A 166 9.64 7.95 -0.27
N GLY A 167 8.79 7.38 -1.12
CA GLY A 167 7.59 8.03 -1.64
C GLY A 167 6.67 8.50 -0.51
N ASP A 168 6.29 7.61 0.38
CA ASP A 168 5.42 7.90 1.53
C ASP A 168 6.00 9.01 2.42
N PHE A 169 7.32 8.98 2.64
CA PHE A 169 7.99 10.04 3.40
C PHE A 169 7.90 11.40 2.71
N VAL A 170 8.07 11.43 1.38
CA VAL A 170 7.96 12.66 0.59
C VAL A 170 6.52 13.14 0.58
N ASP A 171 5.53 12.26 0.30
CA ASP A 171 4.10 12.60 0.32
C ASP A 171 3.67 13.20 1.66
N THR A 172 4.10 12.61 2.77
CA THR A 172 3.84 13.14 4.11
C THR A 172 4.51 14.50 4.34
N SER A 173 5.68 14.74 3.71
CA SER A 173 6.46 15.96 3.93
C SER A 173 5.87 17.19 3.25
N TYR A 174 5.22 17.03 2.11
CA TYR A 174 4.60 18.15 1.40
C TYR A 174 3.06 18.15 1.48
N SER A 175 2.46 17.13 2.09
CA SER A 175 1.02 17.20 2.39
C SER A 175 0.74 18.39 3.32
N PRO A 176 0.02 19.43 2.86
CA PRO A 176 -0.24 20.60 3.69
C PRO A 176 -1.10 20.25 4.90
N ILE A 177 -1.79 19.13 4.86
CA ILE A 177 -2.75 18.69 5.86
C ILE A 177 -2.05 17.90 6.96
N ASP A 178 -1.12 17.01 6.62
CA ASP A 178 -0.34 16.23 7.59
C ASP A 178 0.63 17.14 8.38
N ALA A 179 1.17 18.16 7.73
CA ALA A 179 2.01 19.17 8.39
C ALA A 179 1.24 20.03 9.41
N LEU A 180 -0.07 20.17 9.25
CA LEU A 180 -0.90 21.03 10.11
C LEU A 180 -1.37 20.32 11.38
N ASN A 181 -1.62 19.01 11.36
CA ASN A 181 -2.18 18.33 12.53
C ASN A 181 -1.91 16.81 12.53
N PHE A 182 -1.06 16.36 13.47
CA PHE A 182 -0.80 14.94 13.73
C PHE A 182 -2.06 14.08 13.87
N TYR A 183 -3.12 14.60 14.51
CA TYR A 183 -4.36 13.84 14.71
C TYR A 183 -5.12 13.58 13.41
N VAL A 184 -5.04 14.48 12.45
CA VAL A 184 -5.67 14.31 11.13
C VAL A 184 -4.95 13.22 10.32
N GLY A 185 -3.62 13.22 10.30
CA GLY A 185 -2.85 12.16 9.68
C GLY A 185 -3.10 10.79 10.33
N PHE A 186 -3.13 10.74 11.67
CA PHE A 186 -3.45 9.51 12.40
C PHE A 186 -4.86 8.99 12.11
N PHE A 187 -5.86 9.89 12.06
CA PHE A 187 -7.23 9.54 11.67
C PHE A 187 -7.27 8.94 10.27
N ARG A 188 -6.66 9.60 9.29
CA ARG A 188 -6.60 9.14 7.89
C ARG A 188 -6.02 7.72 7.79
N VAL A 189 -4.83 7.51 8.33
CA VAL A 189 -4.16 6.20 8.32
C VAL A 189 -5.00 5.15 9.05
N GLY A 190 -5.60 5.49 10.19
CA GLY A 190 -6.43 4.58 10.98
C GLY A 190 -7.70 4.13 10.24
N ILE A 191 -8.41 5.05 9.60
CA ILE A 191 -9.62 4.71 8.81
C ILE A 191 -9.26 3.86 7.60
N LYS A 192 -8.24 4.24 6.83
CA LYS A 192 -7.79 3.43 5.66
C LYS A 192 -7.32 2.04 6.07
N ALA A 193 -6.60 1.92 7.18
CA ALA A 193 -6.18 0.60 7.70
C ALA A 193 -7.39 -0.26 8.12
N LEU A 194 -8.40 0.32 8.78
CA LEU A 194 -9.60 -0.41 9.18
C LEU A 194 -10.44 -0.86 7.97
N GLU A 195 -10.71 0.03 7.02
CA GLU A 195 -11.45 -0.31 5.80
C GLU A 195 -10.66 -1.28 4.93
N GLY A 196 -9.35 -1.07 4.75
CA GLY A 196 -8.49 -1.99 4.03
C GLY A 196 -8.51 -3.38 4.66
N ARG A 197 -8.39 -3.50 6.00
CA ARG A 197 -8.48 -4.79 6.69
C ARG A 197 -9.88 -5.39 6.59
N ALA A 198 -10.93 -4.57 6.69
CA ALA A 198 -12.31 -5.02 6.57
C ALA A 198 -12.61 -5.60 5.18
N SER A 199 -12.10 -5.01 4.11
CA SER A 199 -12.26 -5.50 2.73
C SER A 199 -11.61 -6.87 2.50
N LEU A 200 -10.54 -7.17 3.25
CA LEU A 200 -9.80 -8.44 3.14
C LEU A 200 -10.44 -9.60 3.92
N ILE A 201 -11.46 -9.36 4.78
CA ILE A 201 -12.10 -10.43 5.57
C ILE A 201 -12.63 -11.56 4.68
N GLN A 202 -13.20 -11.23 3.53
CA GLN A 202 -13.74 -12.23 2.59
C GLN A 202 -12.65 -13.00 1.84
N GLN A 203 -11.44 -12.44 1.76
CA GLN A 203 -10.30 -13.01 1.04
C GLN A 203 -9.35 -13.81 1.96
N GLU A 204 -9.57 -13.80 3.28
CA GLU A 204 -8.75 -14.53 4.26
C GLU A 204 -8.59 -16.02 3.91
N GLN A 205 -9.64 -16.63 3.35
CA GLN A 205 -9.60 -18.04 2.97
C GLN A 205 -8.55 -18.31 1.89
N GLN A 206 -8.36 -17.42 0.93
CA GLN A 206 -7.36 -17.58 -0.12
C GLN A 206 -5.95 -17.50 0.46
N LEU A 207 -5.71 -16.51 1.33
CA LEU A 207 -4.44 -16.35 2.02
C LEU A 207 -4.10 -17.58 2.87
N ASN A 208 -5.07 -18.05 3.68
CA ASN A 208 -4.89 -19.17 4.58
C ASN A 208 -4.74 -20.53 3.86
N SER A 209 -5.24 -20.65 2.63
CA SER A 209 -5.10 -21.85 1.79
C SER A 209 -3.83 -21.86 0.95
N SER A 210 -3.07 -20.78 0.91
CA SER A 210 -1.81 -20.72 0.17
C SER A 210 -0.73 -21.55 0.87
N ALA A 211 0.17 -22.16 0.08
CA ALA A 211 1.28 -22.97 0.62
C ALA A 211 2.29 -22.10 1.42
N ASP A 212 2.45 -20.84 1.05
CA ASP A 212 3.29 -19.85 1.72
C ASP A 212 2.58 -18.47 1.70
N PRO A 213 1.85 -18.12 2.77
CA PRO A 213 1.14 -16.84 2.87
C PRO A 213 2.04 -15.60 2.74
N TYR A 214 3.26 -15.66 3.26
CA TYR A 214 4.22 -14.58 3.11
C TYR A 214 4.61 -14.35 1.64
N ALA A 215 4.98 -15.42 0.93
CA ALA A 215 5.33 -15.34 -0.48
C ALA A 215 4.14 -14.90 -1.35
N PHE A 216 2.93 -15.33 -1.00
CA PHE A 216 1.69 -14.90 -1.66
C PHE A 216 1.50 -13.39 -1.55
N VAL A 217 1.60 -12.83 -0.33
CA VAL A 217 1.44 -11.37 -0.10
C VAL A 217 2.57 -10.58 -0.75
N LYS A 218 3.82 -11.06 -0.69
CA LYS A 218 4.95 -10.43 -1.37
C LYS A 218 4.71 -10.36 -2.89
N SER A 219 4.25 -11.46 -3.49
CA SER A 219 3.93 -11.51 -4.92
C SER A 219 2.80 -10.54 -5.30
N ALA A 220 1.70 -10.56 -4.53
CA ALA A 220 0.58 -9.65 -4.74
C ALA A 220 0.99 -8.17 -4.60
N TYR A 221 1.86 -7.86 -3.63
CA TYR A 221 2.41 -6.53 -3.45
C TYR A 221 3.16 -6.04 -4.70
N PHE A 222 4.10 -6.82 -5.23
CA PHE A 222 4.85 -6.40 -6.42
C PHE A 222 3.99 -6.33 -7.68
N GLN A 223 3.01 -7.22 -7.85
CA GLN A 223 2.07 -7.16 -8.98
C GLN A 223 1.21 -5.89 -8.91
N ASN A 224 0.68 -5.56 -7.72
CA ASN A 224 -0.08 -4.33 -7.53
C ASN A 224 0.77 -3.09 -7.79
N LEU A 225 2.02 -3.08 -7.30
CA LEU A 225 2.95 -1.96 -7.49
C LEU A 225 3.29 -1.75 -8.97
N GLU A 226 3.49 -2.84 -9.73
CA GLU A 226 3.74 -2.77 -11.16
C GLU A 226 2.51 -2.28 -11.93
N PHE A 227 1.32 -2.78 -11.56
CA PHE A 227 0.04 -2.34 -12.12
C PHE A 227 -0.17 -0.83 -11.92
N LYS A 228 0.08 -0.31 -10.72
CA LYS A 228 -0.02 1.12 -10.40
C LYS A 228 0.97 1.96 -11.23
N VAL A 229 2.25 1.60 -11.29
CA VAL A 229 3.28 2.34 -12.07
C VAL A 229 2.98 2.35 -13.57
N LYS A 230 2.27 1.33 -14.07
CA LYS A 230 1.85 1.22 -15.48
C LYS A 230 0.43 1.75 -15.75
N ASP A 231 -0.15 2.48 -14.82
CA ASP A 231 -1.50 3.09 -14.95
C ASP A 231 -2.60 2.04 -15.27
N GLY A 232 -2.51 0.86 -14.68
CA GLY A 232 -3.47 -0.22 -14.91
C GLY A 232 -3.28 -0.98 -16.22
N VAL A 233 -2.28 -0.64 -17.02
CA VAL A 233 -1.97 -1.36 -18.26
C VAL A 233 -1.18 -2.62 -17.92
N ILE A 234 -1.78 -3.77 -18.13
CA ILE A 234 -1.09 -5.06 -18.06
C ILE A 234 -0.50 -5.31 -19.44
N GLU A 235 0.82 -5.21 -19.57
CA GLU A 235 1.50 -5.65 -20.79
C GLU A 235 1.40 -7.18 -20.85
N LYS A 236 0.76 -7.68 -21.91
CA LYS A 236 0.72 -9.11 -22.18
C LYS A 236 2.12 -9.58 -22.56
N THR A 237 2.48 -10.76 -22.13
CA THR A 237 3.71 -11.39 -22.61
C THR A 237 3.55 -11.83 -24.08
N GLU A 238 4.65 -11.95 -24.81
CA GLU A 238 4.61 -12.47 -26.20
C GLU A 238 3.92 -13.84 -26.31
N GLU A 239 4.00 -14.67 -25.24
CA GLU A 239 3.30 -15.94 -25.14
C GLU A 239 1.79 -15.80 -24.97
N GLU A 240 1.34 -14.80 -24.18
CA GLU A 240 -0.09 -14.50 -23.99
C GLU A 240 -0.70 -13.88 -25.25
N GLU A 241 0.03 -13.00 -25.94
CA GLU A 241 -0.42 -12.45 -27.23
C GLU A 241 -0.55 -13.55 -28.29
N ALA A 242 0.46 -14.44 -28.39
CA ALA A 242 0.41 -15.57 -29.32
C ALA A 242 -0.73 -16.55 -29.01
N LEU A 243 -1.04 -16.77 -27.73
CA LEU A 243 -2.15 -17.62 -27.32
C LEU A 243 -3.52 -16.98 -27.64
N GLU A 244 -3.66 -15.67 -27.48
CA GLU A 244 -4.89 -14.95 -27.88
C GLU A 244 -5.08 -14.99 -29.40
N ASP A 245 -4.02 -14.73 -30.18
CA ASP A 245 -4.07 -14.81 -31.64
C ASP A 245 -4.48 -16.22 -32.11
N ASP A 246 -3.98 -17.27 -31.46
CA ASP A 246 -4.37 -18.67 -31.74
C ASP A 246 -5.82 -18.94 -31.37
N ILE A 247 -6.32 -18.39 -30.26
CA ILE A 247 -7.73 -18.53 -29.82
C ILE A 247 -8.65 -17.76 -30.78
N ASP A 248 -8.32 -16.54 -31.16
CA ASP A 248 -9.11 -15.74 -32.09
C ASP A 248 -9.17 -16.40 -33.48
N ALA A 249 -8.04 -16.90 -33.97
CA ALA A 249 -8.00 -17.68 -35.22
C ALA A 249 -8.89 -18.94 -35.17
N PHE A 250 -8.92 -19.64 -34.03
CA PHE A 250 -9.78 -20.79 -33.82
C PHE A 250 -11.27 -20.41 -33.76
N LEU A 251 -11.60 -19.26 -33.18
CA LEU A 251 -12.99 -18.79 -33.10
C LEU A 251 -13.51 -18.28 -34.44
N ASP A 252 -12.66 -17.71 -35.28
CA ASP A 252 -13.02 -17.26 -36.64
C ASP A 252 -13.25 -18.46 -37.63
N ASP A 253 -12.73 -19.64 -37.30
CA ASP A 253 -12.91 -20.89 -38.09
C ASP A 253 -14.19 -21.67 -37.66
N LEU A 254 -14.96 -21.23 -36.63
CA LEU A 254 -16.21 -21.85 -36.15
C LEU A 254 -17.45 -21.17 -36.71
#